data_971976289c162e9a2b035fd5838c3c1a
#
_entry.id   971976289c162e9a2b035fd5838c3c1a
#
_cell.length_a   1.000
_cell.length_b   1.000
_cell.length_c   1.000
_cell.angle_alpha   90.00
_cell.angle_beta   90.00
_cell.angle_gamma   90.00
#
_symmetry.space_group_name_H-M   'P 1'
#
loop_
_entity.id
_entity.type
_entity.pdbx_description
1 polymer ?
#
loop_
_entity_poly.entity_id
_entity_poly.type
_entity_poly.pdbx_seq_one_letter_code
_entity_poly.pdbx_strand_id
1 'polypeptide(L)'
;MDKVQYYRRKSLPLEMHKICIVQKTRIPSVEERVSAIREAGFNSYCLRSEDVYLDMLTDSGVNAMTNEQLGAMMVGDDSYAGSATYYRLAAKIKEIFNKDYFLPVHQGRACEHMLALAFVQPKPGSIVPMNFQFGTSVGKIKYCGGDYVICLQEDGLNRQSSNPFKGDFDLEKLERVLKEQGDNIAFVRIESGTNLIGGQPIALDNMLAVSELCKKYGVLSILDASLLQDNLYFIKTRETAYSDKSIREIVRTLSDAMDIIYFSARKLGFGRGGAIILNDKKLFEHIKTFVSSFEGFPTFGGMSVKEMEAICVGLDDTMDENIIAQGPQFIEYLCNELEDAGIPVVTPPGGLGCHLDAMKFVPHIARKDYPAGSLAAAIYIA
;
A
#
# COMPACT_ATOMS: atom_id res chain seq x y z
N MET A 1 17.07 17.33 -5.24
CA MET A 1 16.28 18.44 -4.69
C MET A 1 17.13 19.24 -3.71
N ASP A 2 17.28 20.55 -3.90
CA ASP A 2 17.99 21.39 -2.95
C ASP A 2 17.14 21.52 -1.67
N LYS A 3 17.63 20.98 -0.56
CA LYS A 3 16.97 21.09 0.73
C LYS A 3 17.21 22.48 1.32
N VAL A 4 16.15 23.17 1.69
CA VAL A 4 16.26 24.44 2.40
C VAL A 4 16.64 24.16 3.85
N GLN A 5 17.69 24.84 4.34
CA GLN A 5 18.08 24.72 5.73
C GLN A 5 17.29 25.71 6.59
N TYR A 6 16.62 25.17 7.60
CA TYR A 6 15.88 25.96 8.57
C TYR A 6 16.47 25.77 9.97
N TYR A 7 15.67 26.04 10.97
CA TYR A 7 15.94 25.95 12.38
C TYR A 7 17.05 24.96 12.77
N ARG A 8 18.03 25.42 13.52
CA ARG A 8 19.20 24.66 14.01
C ARG A 8 20.07 24.03 12.89
N ARG A 9 20.06 24.59 11.69
CA ARG A 9 20.82 24.12 10.52
C ARG A 9 20.45 22.70 10.06
N LYS A 10 19.32 22.17 10.47
CA LYS A 10 18.80 20.90 9.94
C LYS A 10 18.11 21.11 8.59
N SER A 11 18.36 20.18 7.67
CA SER A 11 17.65 20.13 6.41
C SER A 11 16.28 19.51 6.64
N LEU A 12 15.21 20.22 6.28
CA LEU A 12 13.83 19.72 6.41
C LEU A 12 13.29 19.29 5.05
N PRO A 13 12.41 18.26 5.02
CA PRO A 13 11.63 17.97 3.82
C PRO A 13 10.77 19.18 3.45
N LEU A 14 10.58 19.41 2.16
CA LEU A 14 9.74 20.51 1.67
C LEU A 14 8.33 19.99 1.39
N GLU A 15 7.32 20.69 1.90
CA GLU A 15 5.94 20.50 1.48
C GLU A 15 5.75 21.14 0.10
N MET A 16 5.37 20.31 -0.89
CA MET A 16 5.20 20.74 -2.27
C MET A 16 3.76 21.18 -2.60
N HIS A 17 2.83 21.05 -1.65
CA HIS A 17 1.44 21.38 -1.81
C HIS A 17 1.07 22.65 -1.05
N LYS A 18 0.27 23.50 -1.70
CA LYS A 18 -0.35 24.66 -1.06
C LYS A 18 -1.74 24.29 -0.58
N ILE A 19 -2.00 24.39 0.73
CA ILE A 19 -3.30 24.09 1.31
C ILE A 19 -4.24 25.27 1.13
N CYS A 20 -5.37 25.06 0.43
CA CYS A 20 -6.40 26.08 0.20
C CYS A 20 -7.67 25.83 1.02
N ILE A 21 -7.90 24.61 1.51
CA ILE A 21 -9.07 24.24 2.29
C ILE A 21 -8.67 24.05 3.74
N VAL A 22 -9.35 24.78 4.63
CA VAL A 22 -9.08 24.72 6.06
C VAL A 22 -10.29 24.11 6.76
N GLN A 23 -10.06 23.03 7.50
CA GLN A 23 -11.07 22.41 8.37
C GLN A 23 -10.92 22.99 9.77
N LYS A 24 -12.04 23.44 10.36
CA LYS A 24 -12.05 23.86 11.75
C LYS A 24 -11.92 22.65 12.67
N THR A 25 -10.92 22.65 13.52
CA THR A 25 -10.66 21.58 14.49
C THR A 25 -10.65 22.15 15.91
N ARG A 26 -10.69 21.28 16.91
CA ARG A 26 -10.48 21.60 18.33
C ARG A 26 -9.50 20.62 18.95
N ILE A 27 -8.83 21.01 20.00
CA ILE A 27 -8.07 20.09 20.85
C ILE A 27 -8.98 19.71 22.01
N PRO A 28 -9.41 18.43 22.13
CA PRO A 28 -10.14 17.96 23.31
C PRO A 28 -9.28 18.06 24.57
N SER A 29 -9.90 18.32 25.72
CA SER A 29 -9.18 18.29 27.00
C SER A 29 -8.67 16.88 27.32
N VAL A 30 -7.73 16.75 28.26
CA VAL A 30 -7.21 15.43 28.68
C VAL A 30 -8.36 14.57 29.22
N GLU A 31 -9.27 15.14 29.99
CA GLU A 31 -10.44 14.44 30.55
C GLU A 31 -11.36 13.92 29.43
N GLU A 32 -11.63 14.74 28.41
CA GLU A 32 -12.41 14.33 27.24
C GLU A 32 -11.71 13.19 26.50
N ARG A 33 -10.39 13.27 26.27
CA ARG A 33 -9.61 12.20 25.63
C ARG A 33 -9.62 10.90 26.43
N VAL A 34 -9.49 10.99 27.76
CA VAL A 34 -9.60 9.80 28.64
C VAL A 34 -10.99 9.17 28.55
N SER A 35 -12.06 9.97 28.52
CA SER A 35 -13.42 9.45 28.34
C SER A 35 -13.61 8.79 26.99
N ALA A 36 -13.21 9.48 25.92
CA ALA A 36 -13.35 8.99 24.54
C ALA A 36 -12.61 7.68 24.31
N ILE A 37 -11.36 7.54 24.76
CA ILE A 37 -10.61 6.28 24.54
C ILE A 37 -11.17 5.13 25.38
N ARG A 38 -11.74 5.38 26.55
CA ARG A 38 -12.44 4.36 27.34
C ARG A 38 -13.73 3.91 26.68
N GLU A 39 -14.54 4.84 26.16
CA GLU A 39 -15.73 4.53 25.40
C GLU A 39 -15.43 3.73 24.14
N ALA A 40 -14.29 4.03 23.49
CA ALA A 40 -13.75 3.31 22.34
C ALA A 40 -13.15 1.94 22.71
N GLY A 41 -13.19 1.50 23.96
CA GLY A 41 -12.60 0.23 24.43
C GLY A 41 -11.09 0.18 24.28
N PHE A 42 -10.41 1.32 24.40
CA PHE A 42 -8.98 1.51 24.15
C PHE A 42 -8.53 1.17 22.73
N ASN A 43 -9.47 1.16 21.79
CA ASN A 43 -9.21 0.95 20.37
C ASN A 43 -9.28 2.29 19.62
N SER A 44 -8.14 2.83 19.20
CA SER A 44 -8.07 4.11 18.48
C SER A 44 -8.94 4.14 17.20
N TYR A 45 -9.18 2.98 16.57
CA TYR A 45 -10.04 2.88 15.39
C TYR A 45 -11.54 3.10 15.70
N CYS A 46 -11.94 3.09 16.97
CA CYS A 46 -13.30 3.34 17.41
C CYS A 46 -13.52 4.77 17.95
N LEU A 47 -12.48 5.61 17.93
CA LEU A 47 -12.61 7.02 18.28
C LEU A 47 -13.47 7.75 17.24
N ARG A 48 -14.23 8.74 17.69
CA ARG A 48 -14.94 9.66 16.81
C ARG A 48 -13.96 10.69 16.25
N SER A 49 -14.13 11.10 15.00
CA SER A 49 -13.23 12.07 14.37
C SER A 49 -13.19 13.42 15.09
N GLU A 50 -14.28 13.83 15.75
CA GLU A 50 -14.36 15.06 16.55
C GLU A 50 -13.52 15.03 17.83
N ASP A 51 -13.12 13.84 18.30
CA ASP A 51 -12.28 13.63 19.47
C ASP A 51 -10.80 13.49 19.09
N VAL A 52 -10.48 13.52 17.80
CA VAL A 52 -9.11 13.38 17.27
C VAL A 52 -8.64 14.70 16.69
N TYR A 53 -7.61 15.31 17.31
CA TYR A 53 -7.00 16.55 16.80
C TYR A 53 -6.05 16.27 15.63
N LEU A 54 -5.18 15.29 15.78
CA LEU A 54 -4.20 14.87 14.79
C LEU A 54 -4.40 13.38 14.47
N ASP A 55 -4.95 13.08 13.30
CA ASP A 55 -5.18 11.71 12.85
C ASP A 55 -3.92 11.16 12.18
N MET A 56 -3.25 10.23 12.86
CA MET A 56 -2.09 9.48 12.38
C MET A 56 -2.37 7.97 12.33
N LEU A 57 -3.64 7.58 12.26
CA LEU A 57 -4.08 6.20 12.46
C LEU A 57 -3.91 5.31 11.22
N THR A 58 -4.04 5.88 10.03
CA THR A 58 -4.08 5.12 8.77
C THR A 58 -3.44 5.89 7.62
N ASP A 59 -2.85 5.15 6.69
CA ASP A 59 -2.38 5.64 5.40
C ASP A 59 -3.51 5.73 4.35
N SER A 60 -4.67 5.16 4.64
CA SER A 60 -5.72 4.95 3.65
C SER A 60 -6.65 6.15 3.51
N GLY A 61 -6.47 6.93 2.44
CA GLY A 61 -7.32 8.07 2.07
C GLY A 61 -7.04 9.32 2.90
N VAL A 62 -5.84 9.45 3.41
CA VAL A 62 -5.34 10.65 4.12
C VAL A 62 -4.66 11.65 3.19
N ASN A 63 -4.26 11.23 1.99
CA ASN A 63 -3.66 12.12 1.00
C ASN A 63 -4.67 13.16 0.53
N ALA A 64 -4.24 14.42 0.46
CA ALA A 64 -5.02 15.50 -0.13
C ALA A 64 -5.08 15.33 -1.66
N MET A 65 -6.23 15.60 -2.24
CA MET A 65 -6.38 15.69 -3.68
C MET A 65 -5.87 17.04 -4.19
N THR A 66 -5.22 17.05 -5.33
CA THR A 66 -4.82 18.28 -6.02
C THR A 66 -6.01 19.02 -6.57
N ASN A 67 -5.84 20.32 -6.89
CA ASN A 67 -6.86 21.10 -7.56
C ASN A 67 -7.21 20.52 -8.95
N GLU A 68 -6.23 19.91 -9.62
CA GLU A 68 -6.41 19.21 -10.89
C GLU A 68 -7.31 17.97 -10.69
N GLN A 69 -7.09 17.17 -9.65
CA GLN A 69 -7.96 16.04 -9.32
C GLN A 69 -9.39 16.49 -8.99
N LEU A 70 -9.53 17.54 -8.16
CA LEU A 70 -10.85 18.09 -7.82
C LEU A 70 -11.55 18.68 -9.05
N GLY A 71 -10.81 19.37 -9.94
CA GLY A 71 -11.33 19.87 -11.20
C GLY A 71 -11.80 18.74 -12.13
N ALA A 72 -11.01 17.65 -12.24
CA ALA A 72 -11.35 16.48 -13.04
C ALA A 72 -12.64 15.80 -12.54
N MET A 73 -12.84 15.72 -11.23
CA MET A 73 -14.07 15.15 -10.66
C MET A 73 -15.35 15.88 -11.12
N MET A 74 -15.25 17.18 -11.47
CA MET A 74 -16.40 18.00 -11.89
C MET A 74 -16.81 17.76 -13.34
N VAL A 75 -15.96 17.13 -14.16
CA VAL A 75 -16.25 16.85 -15.58
C VAL A 75 -16.54 15.36 -15.86
N GLY A 76 -16.62 14.54 -14.82
CA GLY A 76 -17.05 13.14 -14.94
C GLY A 76 -18.45 13.05 -15.54
N ASP A 77 -18.65 12.13 -16.50
CA ASP A 77 -19.89 12.03 -17.29
C ASP A 77 -21.05 11.30 -16.59
N ASP A 78 -20.83 10.83 -15.37
CA ASP A 78 -21.82 10.20 -14.46
C ASP A 78 -22.67 9.06 -15.09
N SER A 79 -22.11 8.36 -16.06
CA SER A 79 -22.73 7.21 -16.69
C SER A 79 -22.46 5.94 -15.89
N TYR A 80 -23.51 5.19 -15.52
CA TYR A 80 -23.38 3.93 -14.78
C TYR A 80 -22.57 2.86 -15.55
N ALA A 81 -22.73 2.80 -16.87
CA ALA A 81 -22.07 1.80 -17.69
C ALA A 81 -21.44 2.44 -18.94
N GLY A 82 -20.19 2.07 -19.24
CA GLY A 82 -19.50 2.51 -20.44
C GLY A 82 -19.23 4.02 -20.47
N SER A 83 -18.95 4.62 -19.31
CA SER A 83 -18.63 6.05 -19.21
C SER A 83 -17.37 6.41 -20.01
N ALA A 84 -17.33 7.63 -20.57
CA ALA A 84 -16.12 8.13 -21.22
C ALA A 84 -14.95 8.19 -20.22
N THR A 85 -15.25 8.47 -18.95
CA THR A 85 -14.30 8.44 -17.83
C THR A 85 -13.64 7.07 -17.65
N TYR A 86 -14.42 5.97 -17.71
CA TYR A 86 -13.85 4.63 -17.64
C TYR A 86 -12.79 4.40 -18.72
N TYR A 87 -13.09 4.78 -19.95
CA TYR A 87 -12.14 4.60 -21.07
C TYR A 87 -10.91 5.50 -20.95
N ARG A 88 -11.07 6.72 -20.40
CA ARG A 88 -9.91 7.59 -20.09
C ARG A 88 -9.00 6.94 -19.06
N LEU A 89 -9.57 6.43 -17.97
CA LEU A 89 -8.78 5.74 -16.94
C LEU A 89 -8.13 4.45 -17.47
N ALA A 90 -8.84 3.67 -18.28
CA ALA A 90 -8.28 2.49 -18.93
C ALA A 90 -7.09 2.85 -19.84
N ALA A 91 -7.21 3.95 -20.62
CA ALA A 91 -6.12 4.45 -21.44
C ALA A 91 -4.92 4.91 -20.60
N LYS A 92 -5.16 5.60 -19.48
CA LYS A 92 -4.12 6.02 -18.54
C LYS A 92 -3.41 4.83 -17.91
N ILE A 93 -4.14 3.81 -17.50
CA ILE A 93 -3.58 2.55 -16.97
C ILE A 93 -2.71 1.87 -18.04
N LYS A 94 -3.16 1.82 -19.27
CA LYS A 94 -2.36 1.28 -20.38
C LYS A 94 -1.09 2.11 -20.62
N GLU A 95 -1.19 3.42 -20.58
CA GLU A 95 -0.05 4.34 -20.73
C GLU A 95 1.03 4.07 -19.66
N ILE A 96 0.64 3.93 -18.40
CA ILE A 96 1.57 3.83 -17.27
C ILE A 96 2.05 2.37 -17.08
N PHE A 97 1.11 1.42 -16.99
CA PHE A 97 1.38 0.04 -16.61
C PHE A 97 1.49 -0.95 -17.78
N ASN A 98 1.22 -0.53 -19.03
CA ASN A 98 1.17 -1.42 -20.19
C ASN A 98 0.21 -2.61 -20.01
N LYS A 99 -0.91 -2.40 -19.34
CA LYS A 99 -1.96 -3.41 -19.15
C LYS A 99 -3.18 -3.09 -20.02
N ASP A 100 -3.66 -4.09 -20.77
CA ASP A 100 -4.76 -3.93 -21.73
C ASP A 100 -6.14 -4.01 -21.07
N TYR A 101 -6.23 -4.71 -19.94
CA TYR A 101 -7.49 -4.96 -19.23
C TYR A 101 -7.48 -4.32 -17.85
N PHE A 102 -8.60 -3.70 -17.51
CA PHE A 102 -8.84 -3.00 -16.27
C PHE A 102 -10.21 -3.34 -15.70
N LEU A 103 -10.24 -3.72 -14.44
CA LEU A 103 -11.47 -3.92 -13.67
C LEU A 103 -11.45 -2.94 -12.48
N PRO A 104 -12.34 -1.93 -12.46
CA PRO A 104 -12.50 -1.06 -11.31
C PRO A 104 -13.18 -1.79 -10.15
N VAL A 105 -12.85 -1.42 -8.93
CA VAL A 105 -13.52 -1.86 -7.70
C VAL A 105 -13.56 -0.69 -6.70
N HIS A 106 -14.50 -0.73 -5.75
CA HIS A 106 -14.71 0.41 -4.83
C HIS A 106 -13.56 0.68 -3.86
N GLN A 107 -12.65 -0.29 -3.66
CA GLN A 107 -11.44 -0.15 -2.83
C GLN A 107 -10.47 -1.34 -2.99
N GLY A 108 -9.19 -1.17 -2.59
CA GLY A 108 -8.16 -2.20 -2.75
C GLY A 108 -8.49 -3.56 -2.13
N ARG A 109 -9.13 -3.60 -0.93
CA ARG A 109 -9.53 -4.89 -0.30
C ARG A 109 -10.59 -5.65 -1.08
N ALA A 110 -11.30 -5.00 -1.99
CA ALA A 110 -12.19 -5.68 -2.91
C ALA A 110 -11.39 -6.45 -3.98
N CYS A 111 -10.27 -5.88 -4.47
CA CYS A 111 -9.35 -6.60 -5.35
C CYS A 111 -8.90 -7.92 -4.71
N GLU A 112 -8.44 -7.87 -3.46
CA GLU A 112 -8.01 -9.06 -2.70
C GLU A 112 -9.12 -10.11 -2.63
N HIS A 113 -10.37 -9.67 -2.42
CA HIS A 113 -11.52 -10.58 -2.36
C HIS A 113 -11.80 -11.23 -3.71
N MET A 114 -11.83 -10.44 -4.79
CA MET A 114 -12.07 -10.95 -6.14
C MET A 114 -10.99 -11.96 -6.56
N LEU A 115 -9.73 -11.69 -6.25
CA LEU A 115 -8.60 -12.58 -6.53
C LEU A 115 -8.66 -13.86 -5.68
N ALA A 116 -9.03 -13.76 -4.41
CA ALA A 116 -9.21 -14.95 -3.56
C ALA A 116 -10.38 -15.82 -4.03
N LEU A 117 -11.51 -15.24 -4.44
CA LEU A 117 -12.63 -15.95 -5.04
C LEU A 117 -12.24 -16.63 -6.36
N ALA A 118 -11.43 -15.95 -7.19
CA ALA A 118 -11.03 -16.47 -8.48
C ALA A 118 -10.01 -17.62 -8.39
N PHE A 119 -9.06 -17.56 -7.48
CA PHE A 119 -7.89 -18.45 -7.48
C PHE A 119 -7.72 -19.33 -6.25
N VAL A 120 -8.28 -18.93 -5.09
CA VAL A 120 -8.19 -19.71 -3.84
C VAL A 120 -9.43 -20.55 -3.63
N GLN A 121 -10.62 -19.96 -3.76
CA GLN A 121 -11.88 -20.67 -3.50
C GLN A 121 -12.09 -21.93 -4.37
N PRO A 122 -11.71 -21.97 -5.67
CA PRO A 122 -11.85 -23.18 -6.48
C PRO A 122 -10.91 -24.32 -6.03
N LYS A 123 -9.93 -24.01 -5.17
CA LYS A 123 -8.87 -24.93 -4.74
C LYS A 123 -8.68 -24.88 -3.21
N PRO A 124 -9.65 -25.42 -2.44
CA PRO A 124 -9.55 -25.42 -0.98
C PRO A 124 -8.26 -26.08 -0.49
N GLY A 125 -7.61 -25.49 0.50
CA GLY A 125 -6.31 -25.91 0.99
C GLY A 125 -5.11 -25.39 0.20
N SER A 126 -5.36 -24.62 -0.88
CA SER A 126 -4.27 -24.01 -1.64
C SER A 126 -3.50 -22.98 -0.83
N ILE A 127 -2.24 -22.76 -1.21
CA ILE A 127 -1.29 -21.89 -0.50
C ILE A 127 -0.98 -20.66 -1.34
N VAL A 128 -0.87 -19.52 -0.66
CA VAL A 128 -0.39 -18.25 -1.22
C VAL A 128 0.93 -17.88 -0.57
N PRO A 129 2.08 -18.13 -1.21
CA PRO A 129 3.36 -17.56 -0.77
C PRO A 129 3.33 -16.04 -0.91
N MET A 130 3.89 -15.34 0.08
CA MET A 130 3.97 -13.88 0.11
C MET A 130 5.22 -13.41 0.85
N ASN A 131 5.71 -12.21 0.52
CA ASN A 131 6.82 -11.64 1.30
C ASN A 131 6.39 -11.42 2.75
N PHE A 132 5.27 -10.72 2.99
CA PHE A 132 4.72 -10.61 4.33
C PHE A 132 3.19 -10.61 4.30
N GLN A 133 2.59 -10.87 5.46
CA GLN A 133 1.14 -10.89 5.61
C GLN A 133 0.56 -9.48 5.65
N PHE A 134 -0.64 -9.31 5.09
CA PHE A 134 -1.48 -8.15 5.31
C PHE A 134 -2.87 -8.62 5.77
N GLY A 135 -3.41 -8.00 6.82
CA GLY A 135 -4.57 -8.53 7.53
C GLY A 135 -5.79 -8.83 6.66
N THR A 136 -6.12 -7.94 5.70
CA THR A 136 -7.27 -8.15 4.81
C THR A 136 -7.02 -9.25 3.78
N SER A 137 -5.81 -9.33 3.23
CA SER A 137 -5.42 -10.39 2.28
C SER A 137 -5.48 -11.77 2.94
N VAL A 138 -4.86 -11.92 4.11
CA VAL A 138 -4.88 -13.17 4.88
C VAL A 138 -6.32 -13.56 5.24
N GLY A 139 -7.13 -12.60 5.68
CA GLY A 139 -8.54 -12.84 5.99
C GLY A 139 -9.32 -13.38 4.80
N LYS A 140 -9.10 -12.84 3.58
CA LYS A 140 -9.77 -13.30 2.34
C LYS A 140 -9.28 -14.68 1.90
N ILE A 141 -7.97 -14.93 1.97
CA ILE A 141 -7.39 -16.25 1.66
C ILE A 141 -8.00 -17.33 2.58
N LYS A 142 -8.02 -17.08 3.89
CA LYS A 142 -8.62 -18.00 4.87
C LYS A 142 -10.12 -18.18 4.67
N TYR A 143 -10.86 -17.08 4.40
CA TYR A 143 -12.29 -17.15 4.11
C TYR A 143 -12.60 -18.02 2.89
N CYS A 144 -11.76 -17.97 1.86
CA CYS A 144 -11.88 -18.79 0.65
C CYS A 144 -11.31 -20.22 0.82
N GLY A 145 -10.91 -20.62 2.04
CA GLY A 145 -10.44 -21.98 2.33
C GLY A 145 -8.97 -22.25 2.03
N GLY A 146 -8.18 -21.22 1.77
CA GLY A 146 -6.74 -21.31 1.53
C GLY A 146 -5.88 -21.05 2.78
N ASP A 147 -4.58 -21.15 2.58
CA ASP A 147 -3.56 -20.80 3.56
C ASP A 147 -2.45 -19.95 2.92
N TYR A 148 -1.49 -19.50 3.70
CA TYR A 148 -0.39 -18.67 3.22
C TYR A 148 0.95 -19.10 3.85
N VAL A 149 2.04 -18.77 3.16
CA VAL A 149 3.41 -18.94 3.67
C VAL A 149 4.18 -17.64 3.50
N ILE A 150 4.75 -17.16 4.61
CA ILE A 150 5.60 -15.98 4.59
C ILE A 150 7.00 -16.38 4.10
N CYS A 151 7.45 -15.74 3.02
CA CYS A 151 8.76 -15.90 2.42
C CYS A 151 9.60 -14.62 2.55
N LEU A 152 9.49 -13.92 3.69
CA LEU A 152 10.28 -12.74 3.98
C LEU A 152 11.73 -13.14 4.25
N GLN A 153 12.67 -12.34 3.76
CA GLN A 153 14.09 -12.49 4.05
C GLN A 153 14.37 -12.35 5.56
N GLU A 154 15.49 -12.90 6.03
CA GLU A 154 15.82 -13.04 7.46
C GLU A 154 15.83 -11.68 8.19
N ASP A 155 16.42 -10.66 7.58
CA ASP A 155 16.52 -9.32 8.16
C ASP A 155 15.19 -8.55 8.21
N GLY A 156 14.16 -9.02 7.53
CA GLY A 156 12.89 -8.29 7.38
C GLY A 156 12.22 -7.95 8.72
N LEU A 157 12.36 -8.83 9.71
CA LEU A 157 11.83 -8.63 11.07
C LEU A 157 12.86 -8.05 12.05
N ASN A 158 14.11 -7.91 11.63
CA ASN A 158 15.13 -7.26 12.46
C ASN A 158 14.95 -5.74 12.39
N ARG A 159 14.40 -5.16 13.43
CA ARG A 159 14.05 -3.74 13.48
C ARG A 159 15.23 -2.79 13.31
N GLN A 160 16.44 -3.23 13.64
CA GLN A 160 17.66 -2.43 13.58
C GLN A 160 18.67 -2.91 12.52
N SER A 161 18.28 -3.82 11.63
CA SER A 161 19.09 -4.18 10.48
C SER A 161 19.25 -2.97 9.55
N SER A 162 20.45 -2.77 9.03
CA SER A 162 20.75 -1.74 8.03
C SER A 162 20.35 -2.13 6.61
N ASN A 163 19.72 -3.28 6.41
CA ASN A 163 19.27 -3.73 5.10
C ASN A 163 18.31 -2.70 4.48
N PRO A 164 18.60 -2.15 3.29
CA PRO A 164 17.79 -1.11 2.66
C PRO A 164 16.45 -1.62 2.12
N PHE A 165 16.29 -2.96 1.92
CA PHE A 165 15.11 -3.58 1.33
C PHE A 165 14.61 -4.75 2.20
N LYS A 166 14.13 -4.43 3.39
CA LYS A 166 13.64 -5.43 4.36
C LYS A 166 12.38 -6.17 3.90
N GLY A 167 11.67 -5.64 2.90
CA GLY A 167 10.50 -6.27 2.31
C GLY A 167 10.80 -7.39 1.31
N ASP A 168 12.07 -7.63 0.98
CA ASP A 168 12.48 -8.62 -0.01
C ASP A 168 12.03 -10.05 0.35
N PHE A 169 11.75 -10.82 -0.70
CA PHE A 169 11.60 -12.26 -0.55
C PHE A 169 12.93 -12.95 -0.27
N ASP A 170 12.89 -13.95 0.61
CA ASP A 170 13.84 -15.05 0.61
C ASP A 170 13.54 -15.93 -0.61
N LEU A 171 14.32 -15.74 -1.67
CA LEU A 171 14.13 -16.43 -2.95
C LEU A 171 14.34 -17.94 -2.85
N GLU A 172 15.27 -18.39 -2.01
CA GLU A 172 15.52 -19.83 -1.79
C GLU A 172 14.33 -20.49 -1.09
N LYS A 173 13.79 -19.83 -0.08
CA LYS A 173 12.57 -20.27 0.59
C LYS A 173 11.36 -20.28 -0.34
N LEU A 174 11.20 -19.24 -1.14
CA LEU A 174 10.12 -19.17 -2.13
C LEU A 174 10.25 -20.34 -3.13
N GLU A 175 11.43 -20.54 -3.71
CA GLU A 175 11.65 -21.62 -4.69
C GLU A 175 11.37 -23.00 -4.07
N ARG A 176 11.82 -23.23 -2.84
CA ARG A 176 11.52 -24.47 -2.12
C ARG A 176 10.02 -24.67 -1.94
N VAL A 177 9.27 -23.63 -1.52
CA VAL A 177 7.82 -23.71 -1.36
C VAL A 177 7.14 -23.99 -2.71
N LEU A 178 7.53 -23.32 -3.78
CA LEU A 178 6.98 -23.55 -5.13
C LEU A 178 7.22 -24.99 -5.60
N LYS A 179 8.42 -25.52 -5.35
CA LYS A 179 8.79 -26.89 -5.70
C LYS A 179 8.04 -27.95 -4.89
N GLU A 180 7.90 -27.75 -3.58
CA GLU A 180 7.29 -28.72 -2.67
C GLU A 180 5.76 -28.72 -2.78
N GLN A 181 5.14 -27.56 -2.97
CA GLN A 181 3.69 -27.42 -3.02
C GLN A 181 3.12 -27.63 -4.43
N GLY A 182 3.93 -27.37 -5.47
CA GLY A 182 3.55 -27.63 -6.86
C GLY A 182 2.19 -27.04 -7.22
N ASP A 183 1.31 -27.91 -7.71
CA ASP A 183 -0.06 -27.50 -8.10
C ASP A 183 -0.89 -26.95 -6.93
N ASN A 184 -0.49 -27.11 -5.67
CA ASN A 184 -1.23 -26.59 -4.54
C ASN A 184 -1.03 -25.07 -4.31
N ILE A 185 -0.21 -24.41 -5.11
CA ILE A 185 -0.07 -22.95 -5.08
C ILE A 185 -1.24 -22.31 -5.84
N ALA A 186 -1.91 -21.32 -5.21
CA ALA A 186 -2.94 -20.54 -5.88
C ALA A 186 -2.32 -19.42 -6.73
N PHE A 187 -1.43 -18.63 -6.13
CA PHE A 187 -0.61 -17.58 -6.76
C PHE A 187 0.46 -17.13 -5.75
N VAL A 188 1.46 -16.39 -6.20
CA VAL A 188 2.40 -15.67 -5.32
C VAL A 188 1.98 -14.22 -5.20
N ARG A 189 1.81 -13.71 -3.97
CA ARG A 189 1.49 -12.31 -3.69
C ARG A 189 2.75 -11.53 -3.32
N ILE A 190 3.02 -10.49 -4.08
CA ILE A 190 4.13 -9.56 -3.86
C ILE A 190 3.55 -8.26 -3.33
N GLU A 191 3.90 -7.84 -2.12
CA GLU A 191 3.46 -6.57 -1.53
C GLU A 191 4.57 -5.53 -1.66
N SER A 192 4.42 -4.60 -2.60
CA SER A 192 5.37 -3.50 -2.75
C SER A 192 5.12 -2.44 -1.67
N GLY A 193 6.16 -2.21 -0.84
CA GLY A 193 6.01 -1.47 0.40
C GLY A 193 5.28 -2.30 1.47
N THR A 194 6.05 -3.18 2.15
CA THR A 194 5.50 -4.16 3.11
C THR A 194 4.91 -3.47 4.34
N ASN A 195 3.59 -3.34 4.39
CA ASN A 195 2.85 -2.48 5.32
C ASN A 195 3.17 -2.78 6.79
N LEU A 196 2.96 -4.02 7.25
CA LEU A 196 3.00 -4.37 8.68
C LEU A 196 4.40 -4.36 9.30
N ILE A 197 5.45 -4.15 8.51
CA ILE A 197 6.82 -3.98 9.01
C ILE A 197 7.35 -2.56 8.79
N GLY A 198 6.44 -1.58 8.62
CA GLY A 198 6.76 -0.16 8.50
C GLY A 198 6.77 0.39 7.08
N GLY A 199 6.09 -0.27 6.14
CA GLY A 199 6.16 0.09 4.72
C GLY A 199 7.56 -0.14 4.15
N GLN A 200 8.24 -1.18 4.62
CA GLN A 200 9.60 -1.51 4.18
C GLN A 200 9.60 -1.85 2.69
N PRO A 201 10.52 -1.27 1.92
CA PRO A 201 10.56 -1.49 0.48
C PRO A 201 11.05 -2.89 0.12
N ILE A 202 10.69 -3.29 -1.09
CA ILE A 202 11.20 -4.45 -1.80
C ILE A 202 11.98 -3.98 -3.03
N ALA A 203 13.16 -4.55 -3.27
CA ALA A 203 14.01 -4.22 -4.40
C ALA A 203 13.34 -4.62 -5.72
N LEU A 204 13.56 -3.83 -6.78
CA LEU A 204 13.05 -4.18 -8.11
C LEU A 204 13.64 -5.50 -8.59
N ASP A 205 14.95 -5.70 -8.44
CA ASP A 205 15.60 -6.95 -8.82
C ASP A 205 15.03 -8.17 -8.08
N ASN A 206 14.65 -8.02 -6.80
CA ASN A 206 14.00 -9.09 -6.04
C ASN A 206 12.60 -9.40 -6.60
N MET A 207 11.78 -8.37 -6.89
CA MET A 207 10.46 -8.56 -7.51
C MET A 207 10.54 -9.24 -8.88
N LEU A 208 11.53 -8.86 -9.70
CA LEU A 208 11.77 -9.50 -10.99
C LEU A 208 12.17 -10.97 -10.84
N ALA A 209 13.05 -11.28 -9.88
CA ALA A 209 13.45 -12.65 -9.58
C ALA A 209 12.27 -13.51 -9.08
N VAL A 210 11.37 -12.95 -8.27
CA VAL A 210 10.12 -13.62 -7.87
C VAL A 210 9.27 -13.94 -9.10
N SER A 211 9.12 -12.98 -10.02
CA SER A 211 8.36 -13.20 -11.26
C SER A 211 8.96 -14.32 -12.11
N GLU A 212 10.29 -14.37 -12.25
CA GLU A 212 10.97 -15.44 -12.98
C GLU A 212 10.77 -16.82 -12.33
N LEU A 213 10.80 -16.88 -11.00
CA LEU A 213 10.44 -18.12 -10.28
C LEU A 213 8.99 -18.52 -10.54
N CYS A 214 8.06 -17.57 -10.50
CA CYS A 214 6.65 -17.84 -10.82
C CYS A 214 6.49 -18.42 -12.24
N LYS A 215 7.13 -17.82 -13.23
CA LYS A 215 7.13 -18.33 -14.62
C LYS A 215 7.72 -19.72 -14.72
N LYS A 216 8.86 -19.96 -14.06
CA LYS A 216 9.55 -21.26 -14.03
C LYS A 216 8.65 -22.39 -13.51
N TYR A 217 7.81 -22.11 -12.51
CA TYR A 217 6.93 -23.10 -11.90
C TYR A 217 5.48 -23.03 -12.38
N GLY A 218 5.16 -22.18 -13.36
CA GLY A 218 3.82 -22.04 -13.93
C GLY A 218 2.78 -21.49 -12.93
N VAL A 219 3.20 -20.63 -12.00
CA VAL A 219 2.38 -20.01 -10.97
C VAL A 219 2.18 -18.54 -11.30
N LEU A 220 0.99 -17.99 -11.00
CA LEU A 220 0.71 -16.57 -11.23
C LEU A 220 1.45 -15.68 -10.24
N SER A 221 2.05 -14.61 -10.73
CA SER A 221 2.60 -13.51 -9.96
C SER A 221 1.59 -12.38 -9.83
N ILE A 222 1.19 -12.03 -8.59
CA ILE A 222 0.23 -10.96 -8.31
C ILE A 222 0.90 -9.87 -7.47
N LEU A 223 1.01 -8.67 -8.03
CA LEU A 223 1.56 -7.51 -7.35
C LEU A 223 0.46 -6.73 -6.63
N ASP A 224 0.60 -6.55 -5.33
CA ASP A 224 -0.07 -5.49 -4.57
C ASP A 224 0.72 -4.20 -4.70
N ALA A 225 0.23 -3.31 -5.54
CA ALA A 225 0.83 -2.02 -5.84
C ALA A 225 0.23 -0.88 -4.99
N SER A 226 -0.44 -1.19 -3.87
CA SER A 226 -1.11 -0.16 -3.06
C SER A 226 -0.13 0.86 -2.46
N LEU A 227 1.11 0.47 -2.16
CA LEU A 227 2.18 1.36 -1.67
C LEU A 227 3.32 1.51 -2.70
N LEU A 228 3.01 1.31 -3.98
CA LEU A 228 4.02 1.31 -5.03
C LEU A 228 4.77 2.64 -5.11
N GLN A 229 4.11 3.79 -4.93
CA GLN A 229 4.75 5.10 -5.01
C GLN A 229 5.91 5.24 -4.02
N ASP A 230 5.73 4.80 -2.77
CA ASP A 230 6.79 4.84 -1.75
C ASP A 230 7.93 3.87 -2.10
N ASN A 231 7.56 2.69 -2.59
CA ASN A 231 8.54 1.68 -3.02
C ASN A 231 9.38 2.16 -4.21
N LEU A 232 8.77 2.88 -5.17
CA LEU A 232 9.46 3.46 -6.33
C LEU A 232 10.50 4.50 -5.90
N TYR A 233 10.17 5.33 -4.90
CA TYR A 233 11.15 6.26 -4.32
C TYR A 233 12.38 5.52 -3.77
N PHE A 234 12.18 4.41 -3.06
CA PHE A 234 13.29 3.64 -2.51
C PHE A 234 14.09 2.89 -3.57
N ILE A 235 13.44 2.33 -4.59
CA ILE A 235 14.15 1.77 -5.76
C ILE A 235 15.05 2.85 -6.37
N LYS A 236 14.50 4.02 -6.67
CA LYS A 236 15.21 5.14 -7.25
C LYS A 236 16.41 5.61 -6.41
N THR A 237 16.28 5.61 -5.09
CA THR A 237 17.28 6.16 -4.17
C THR A 237 18.24 5.14 -3.58
N ARG A 238 17.89 3.85 -3.57
CA ARG A 238 18.67 2.79 -2.91
C ARG A 238 19.20 1.73 -3.86
N GLU A 239 18.61 1.54 -5.05
CA GLU A 239 19.15 0.63 -6.09
C GLU A 239 19.90 1.42 -7.15
N THR A 240 21.24 1.32 -7.14
CA THR A 240 22.12 2.06 -8.06
C THR A 240 21.80 1.79 -9.53
N ALA A 241 21.37 0.58 -9.88
CA ALA A 241 21.03 0.17 -11.24
C ALA A 241 19.85 0.96 -11.84
N TYR A 242 19.02 1.56 -11.01
CA TYR A 242 17.80 2.28 -11.43
C TYR A 242 17.83 3.77 -11.09
N SER A 243 18.90 4.27 -10.51
CA SER A 243 19.03 5.68 -10.07
C SER A 243 18.92 6.70 -11.21
N ASP A 244 19.26 6.33 -12.43
CA ASP A 244 19.16 7.16 -13.64
C ASP A 244 17.83 6.97 -14.41
N LYS A 245 17.04 5.98 -14.06
CA LYS A 245 15.75 5.68 -14.71
C LYS A 245 14.66 6.61 -14.23
N SER A 246 13.74 6.97 -15.11
CA SER A 246 12.50 7.64 -14.72
C SER A 246 11.57 6.69 -13.94
N ILE A 247 10.70 7.25 -13.11
CA ILE A 247 9.68 6.47 -12.38
C ILE A 247 8.83 5.64 -13.35
N ARG A 248 8.47 6.21 -14.51
CA ARG A 248 7.69 5.50 -15.56
C ARG A 248 8.44 4.30 -16.14
N GLU A 249 9.74 4.39 -16.34
CA GLU A 249 10.56 3.25 -16.80
C GLU A 249 10.62 2.13 -15.77
N ILE A 250 10.77 2.47 -14.48
CA ILE A 250 10.78 1.50 -13.38
C ILE A 250 9.41 0.81 -13.28
N VAL A 251 8.32 1.57 -13.29
CA VAL A 251 6.95 1.03 -13.29
C VAL A 251 6.71 0.11 -14.47
N ARG A 252 7.17 0.50 -15.67
CA ARG A 252 7.02 -0.30 -16.88
C ARG A 252 7.76 -1.64 -16.76
N THR A 253 9.01 -1.60 -16.31
CA THR A 253 9.82 -2.81 -16.10
C THR A 253 9.15 -3.77 -15.12
N LEU A 254 8.68 -3.25 -13.98
CA LEU A 254 7.97 -4.05 -12.98
C LEU A 254 6.64 -4.59 -13.53
N SER A 255 5.87 -3.73 -14.15
CA SER A 255 4.54 -4.10 -14.67
C SER A 255 4.60 -5.19 -15.75
N ASP A 256 5.55 -5.08 -16.68
CA ASP A 256 5.72 -6.07 -17.75
C ASP A 256 6.12 -7.46 -17.20
N ALA A 257 6.72 -7.52 -16.02
CA ALA A 257 7.08 -8.77 -15.35
C ALA A 257 5.89 -9.45 -14.66
N MET A 258 4.88 -8.73 -14.22
CA MET A 258 3.77 -9.24 -13.40
C MET A 258 2.58 -9.71 -14.23
N ASP A 259 1.96 -10.85 -13.85
CA ASP A 259 0.74 -11.36 -14.50
C ASP A 259 -0.46 -10.50 -14.18
N ILE A 260 -0.65 -10.18 -12.89
CA ILE A 260 -1.75 -9.36 -12.38
C ILE A 260 -1.18 -8.30 -11.45
N ILE A 261 -1.70 -7.09 -11.54
CA ILE A 261 -1.42 -6.01 -10.59
C ILE A 261 -2.76 -5.56 -10.02
N TYR A 262 -2.81 -5.31 -8.72
CA TYR A 262 -3.93 -4.62 -8.11
C TYR A 262 -3.46 -3.51 -7.17
N PHE A 263 -4.31 -2.53 -6.94
CA PHE A 263 -3.98 -1.44 -6.02
C PHE A 263 -5.21 -0.82 -5.35
N SER A 264 -4.97 -0.20 -4.21
CA SER A 264 -5.88 0.72 -3.56
C SER A 264 -5.61 2.14 -4.04
N ALA A 265 -6.58 2.74 -4.71
CA ALA A 265 -6.46 4.13 -5.16
C ALA A 265 -6.56 5.16 -4.02
N ARG A 266 -6.84 4.70 -2.79
CA ARG A 266 -6.70 5.53 -1.59
C ARG A 266 -5.25 5.82 -1.22
N LYS A 267 -4.32 5.20 -1.91
CA LYS A 267 -2.86 5.33 -1.76
C LYS A 267 -2.25 5.66 -3.11
N LEU A 268 -2.11 4.68 -4.01
CA LEU A 268 -1.65 4.90 -5.37
C LEU A 268 -2.69 5.71 -6.16
N GLY A 269 -2.30 6.86 -6.69
CA GLY A 269 -3.19 7.76 -7.44
C GLY A 269 -3.99 8.72 -6.56
N PHE A 270 -3.77 8.76 -5.23
CA PHE A 270 -4.28 9.77 -4.27
C PHE A 270 -5.80 10.04 -4.39
N GLY A 271 -6.57 9.05 -4.84
CA GLY A 271 -8.01 9.13 -5.02
C GLY A 271 -8.78 8.21 -4.08
N ARG A 272 -9.85 7.62 -4.60
CA ARG A 272 -10.63 6.58 -3.91
C ARG A 272 -10.98 5.48 -4.89
N GLY A 273 -11.11 4.24 -4.40
CA GLY A 273 -11.38 3.10 -5.24
C GLY A 273 -10.22 2.12 -5.28
N GLY A 274 -10.20 1.29 -6.30
CA GLY A 274 -9.15 0.32 -6.56
C GLY A 274 -9.26 -0.25 -7.97
N ALA A 275 -8.26 -1.01 -8.37
CA ALA A 275 -8.18 -1.59 -9.68
C ALA A 275 -7.49 -2.95 -9.67
N ILE A 276 -7.95 -3.84 -10.55
CA ILE A 276 -7.22 -5.03 -10.98
C ILE A 276 -6.86 -4.84 -12.45
N ILE A 277 -5.59 -4.96 -12.81
CA ILE A 277 -5.08 -4.73 -14.16
C ILE A 277 -4.21 -5.90 -14.61
N LEU A 278 -4.34 -6.30 -15.88
CA LEU A 278 -3.66 -7.46 -16.44
C LEU A 278 -3.68 -7.45 -17.97
N ASN A 279 -2.94 -8.40 -18.61
CA ASN A 279 -2.92 -8.55 -20.06
C ASN A 279 -3.60 -9.83 -20.55
N ASP A 280 -3.72 -10.86 -19.72
CA ASP A 280 -4.35 -12.12 -20.14
C ASP A 280 -5.88 -11.98 -20.18
N LYS A 281 -6.45 -12.15 -21.38
CA LYS A 281 -7.89 -12.05 -21.62
C LYS A 281 -8.69 -13.12 -20.88
N LYS A 282 -8.14 -14.34 -20.73
CA LYS A 282 -8.88 -15.43 -20.06
C LYS A 282 -8.97 -15.17 -18.57
N LEU A 283 -7.88 -14.72 -17.96
CA LEU A 283 -7.86 -14.31 -16.56
C LEU A 283 -8.79 -13.10 -16.33
N PHE A 284 -8.77 -12.12 -17.23
CA PHE A 284 -9.68 -10.98 -17.17
C PHE A 284 -11.16 -11.41 -17.18
N GLU A 285 -11.57 -12.25 -18.15
CA GLU A 285 -12.96 -12.73 -18.25
C GLU A 285 -13.35 -13.56 -17.01
N HIS A 286 -12.42 -14.32 -16.45
CA HIS A 286 -12.65 -15.08 -15.22
C HIS A 286 -12.88 -14.17 -14.00
N ILE A 287 -11.98 -13.21 -13.75
CA ILE A 287 -12.08 -12.27 -12.61
C ILE A 287 -13.30 -11.36 -12.75
N LYS A 288 -13.61 -10.93 -13.98
CA LYS A 288 -14.75 -10.06 -14.29
C LYS A 288 -16.09 -10.62 -13.79
N THR A 289 -16.25 -11.94 -13.76
CA THR A 289 -17.50 -12.57 -13.26
C THR A 289 -17.73 -12.27 -11.78
N PHE A 290 -16.67 -12.24 -10.99
CA PHE A 290 -16.74 -11.90 -9.55
C PHE A 290 -16.94 -10.39 -9.34
N VAL A 291 -16.24 -9.55 -10.10
CA VAL A 291 -16.44 -8.09 -10.05
C VAL A 291 -17.90 -7.77 -10.36
N SER A 292 -18.46 -8.35 -11.40
CA SER A 292 -19.88 -8.14 -11.77
C SER A 292 -20.86 -8.57 -10.69
N SER A 293 -20.53 -9.61 -9.92
CA SER A 293 -21.40 -10.15 -8.88
C SER A 293 -21.31 -9.41 -7.54
N PHE A 294 -20.13 -8.89 -7.19
CA PHE A 294 -19.86 -8.35 -5.85
C PHE A 294 -19.64 -6.83 -5.83
N GLU A 295 -19.12 -6.25 -6.90
CA GLU A 295 -18.78 -4.81 -6.96
C GLU A 295 -19.76 -4.01 -7.81
N GLY A 296 -20.21 -4.57 -8.92
CA GLY A 296 -21.13 -3.93 -9.85
C GLY A 296 -20.70 -4.11 -11.30
N PHE A 297 -21.31 -3.35 -12.20
CA PHE A 297 -21.06 -3.48 -13.64
C PHE A 297 -19.56 -3.33 -13.96
N PRO A 298 -18.98 -4.11 -14.91
CA PRO A 298 -17.52 -4.17 -15.13
C PRO A 298 -16.86 -2.83 -15.49
N THR A 299 -17.60 -1.88 -16.06
CA THR A 299 -17.09 -0.52 -16.34
C THR A 299 -17.40 0.48 -15.24
N PHE A 300 -17.96 0.01 -14.12
CA PHE A 300 -18.32 0.82 -12.97
C PHE A 300 -17.62 0.30 -11.68
N GLY A 301 -17.71 -0.99 -11.37
CA GLY A 301 -17.04 -1.65 -10.24
C GLY A 301 -17.37 -1.06 -8.88
N GLY A 302 -18.57 -0.51 -8.69
CA GLY A 302 -18.97 0.17 -7.46
C GLY A 302 -18.26 1.49 -7.19
N MET A 303 -17.50 2.01 -8.17
CA MET A 303 -16.82 3.31 -8.10
C MET A 303 -17.67 4.42 -8.71
N SER A 304 -17.59 5.62 -8.13
CA SER A 304 -18.08 6.82 -8.81
C SER A 304 -17.18 7.19 -9.99
N VAL A 305 -17.75 7.61 -11.10
CA VAL A 305 -16.99 8.13 -12.25
C VAL A 305 -16.14 9.36 -11.87
N LYS A 306 -16.59 10.15 -10.88
CA LYS A 306 -15.81 11.27 -10.33
C LYS A 306 -14.50 10.80 -9.70
N GLU A 307 -14.55 9.69 -8.95
CA GLU A 307 -13.36 9.08 -8.37
C GLU A 307 -12.43 8.50 -9.45
N MET A 308 -12.97 7.95 -10.53
CA MET A 308 -12.16 7.49 -11.66
C MET A 308 -11.41 8.64 -12.34
N GLU A 309 -12.05 9.82 -12.49
CA GLU A 309 -11.37 11.02 -13.00
C GLU A 309 -10.25 11.47 -12.06
N ALA A 310 -10.50 11.51 -10.75
CA ALA A 310 -9.47 11.85 -9.77
C ALA A 310 -8.27 10.88 -9.83
N ILE A 311 -8.51 9.58 -9.99
CA ILE A 311 -7.46 8.58 -10.14
C ILE A 311 -6.68 8.79 -11.45
N CYS A 312 -7.37 9.14 -12.53
CA CYS A 312 -6.75 9.36 -13.84
C CYS A 312 -5.67 10.46 -13.77
N VAL A 313 -5.95 11.54 -13.03
CA VAL A 313 -4.98 12.62 -12.77
C VAL A 313 -3.94 12.17 -11.74
N GLY A 314 -4.36 11.62 -10.62
CA GLY A 314 -3.47 11.23 -9.52
C GLY A 314 -2.46 10.13 -9.88
N LEU A 315 -2.74 9.31 -10.89
CA LEU A 315 -1.75 8.36 -11.41
C LEU A 315 -0.57 9.07 -12.10
N ASP A 316 -0.78 10.21 -12.72
CA ASP A 316 0.32 11.05 -13.24
C ASP A 316 1.13 11.66 -12.09
N ASP A 317 0.46 12.13 -11.03
CA ASP A 317 1.12 12.65 -9.82
C ASP A 317 2.01 11.58 -9.16
N THR A 318 1.58 10.32 -9.16
CA THR A 318 2.41 9.20 -8.66
C THR A 318 3.60 8.84 -9.54
N MET A 319 3.71 9.41 -10.72
CA MET A 319 4.88 9.30 -11.60
C MET A 319 5.87 10.46 -11.44
N ASP A 320 5.53 11.46 -10.62
CA ASP A 320 6.42 12.58 -10.31
C ASP A 320 7.31 12.23 -9.10
N GLU A 321 8.62 12.20 -9.36
CA GLU A 321 9.63 11.86 -8.34
C GLU A 321 9.59 12.80 -7.13
N ASN A 322 9.26 14.08 -7.36
CA ASN A 322 9.19 15.06 -6.27
C ASN A 322 7.98 14.83 -5.37
N ILE A 323 6.87 14.40 -5.95
CA ILE A 323 5.63 14.12 -5.21
C ILE A 323 5.81 12.86 -4.37
N ILE A 324 6.26 11.76 -4.97
CA ILE A 324 6.42 10.49 -4.25
C ILE A 324 7.53 10.51 -3.20
N ALA A 325 8.48 11.42 -3.31
CA ALA A 325 9.56 11.59 -2.34
C ALA A 325 9.09 12.15 -0.99
N GLN A 326 7.99 12.90 -0.96
CA GLN A 326 7.57 13.65 0.23
C GLN A 326 7.25 12.73 1.41
N GLY A 327 6.39 11.73 1.21
CA GLY A 327 6.00 10.78 2.26
C GLY A 327 7.23 10.13 2.92
N PRO A 328 8.06 9.39 2.17
CA PRO A 328 9.27 8.78 2.69
C PRO A 328 10.23 9.75 3.38
N GLN A 329 10.43 10.95 2.84
CA GLN A 329 11.31 11.97 3.45
C GLN A 329 10.78 12.50 4.78
N PHE A 330 9.47 12.73 4.90
CA PHE A 330 8.85 13.14 6.18
C PHE A 330 8.94 12.03 7.22
N ILE A 331 8.74 10.78 6.82
CA ILE A 331 8.88 9.63 7.73
C ILE A 331 10.34 9.45 8.16
N GLU A 332 11.29 9.57 7.24
CA GLU A 332 12.72 9.52 7.57
C GLU A 332 13.10 10.61 8.57
N TYR A 333 12.64 11.85 8.34
CA TYR A 333 12.88 12.95 9.25
C TYR A 333 12.33 12.65 10.66
N LEU A 334 11.07 12.19 10.76
CA LEU A 334 10.45 11.85 12.04
C LEU A 334 11.19 10.70 12.75
N CYS A 335 11.55 9.65 12.03
CA CYS A 335 12.28 8.51 12.60
C CYS A 335 13.64 8.94 13.14
N ASN A 336 14.37 9.76 12.40
CA ASN A 336 15.69 10.26 12.82
C ASN A 336 15.60 11.15 14.08
N GLU A 337 14.60 12.05 14.16
CA GLU A 337 14.38 12.89 15.36
C GLU A 337 14.02 12.04 16.58
N LEU A 338 13.23 10.97 16.40
CA LEU A 338 12.88 10.07 17.50
C LEU A 338 14.06 9.20 17.93
N GLU A 339 14.87 8.71 16.99
CA GLU A 339 16.08 7.93 17.29
C GLU A 339 17.13 8.79 18.02
N ASP A 340 17.35 10.03 17.57
CA ASP A 340 18.21 11.02 18.25
C ASP A 340 17.74 11.31 19.68
N ALA A 341 16.43 11.23 19.93
CA ALA A 341 15.85 11.37 21.27
C ALA A 341 15.91 10.06 22.09
N GLY A 342 16.49 9.00 21.56
CA GLY A 342 16.60 7.69 22.23
C GLY A 342 15.33 6.86 22.22
N ILE A 343 14.35 7.21 21.36
CA ILE A 343 13.09 6.47 21.20
C ILE A 343 13.30 5.35 20.17
N PRO A 344 13.04 4.08 20.52
CA PRO A 344 13.32 2.97 19.63
C PRO A 344 12.30 2.92 18.48
N VAL A 345 12.77 3.07 17.25
CA VAL A 345 11.99 2.98 16.02
C VAL A 345 12.54 1.90 15.09
N VAL A 346 11.77 1.52 14.08
CA VAL A 346 12.23 0.63 13.01
C VAL A 346 13.15 1.39 12.06
N THR A 347 14.38 0.90 11.86
CA THR A 347 15.40 1.49 10.97
C THR A 347 15.95 0.45 9.99
N PRO A 348 16.34 0.86 8.75
CA PRO A 348 16.07 2.17 8.16
C PRO A 348 14.56 2.41 8.00
N PRO A 349 14.11 3.67 7.95
CA PRO A 349 12.69 3.97 7.77
C PRO A 349 12.13 3.43 6.46
N GLY A 350 10.88 2.96 6.50
CA GLY A 350 10.07 2.70 5.31
C GLY A 350 9.25 3.93 4.91
N GLY A 351 8.35 3.78 3.95
CA GLY A 351 7.56 4.90 3.40
C GLY A 351 6.24 5.17 4.13
N LEU A 352 5.72 4.19 4.84
CA LEU A 352 4.35 4.22 5.34
C LEU A 352 4.16 5.03 6.63
N GLY A 353 5.12 4.95 7.53
CA GLY A 353 5.01 5.56 8.85
C GLY A 353 6.19 5.25 9.76
N CYS A 354 6.32 6.02 10.83
CA CYS A 354 7.31 5.76 11.85
C CYS A 354 6.77 4.69 12.82
N HIS A 355 7.38 3.52 12.82
CA HIS A 355 7.00 2.42 13.69
C HIS A 355 7.86 2.38 14.95
N LEU A 356 7.23 2.67 16.10
CA LEU A 356 7.88 2.56 17.40
C LEU A 356 7.97 1.11 17.86
N ASP A 357 9.11 0.73 18.41
CA ASP A 357 9.27 -0.55 19.10
C ASP A 357 8.67 -0.46 20.52
N ALA A 358 7.38 -0.71 20.63
CA ALA A 358 6.68 -0.62 21.92
C ALA A 358 7.23 -1.61 22.96
N MET A 359 7.69 -2.80 22.55
CA MET A 359 8.28 -3.79 23.47
C MET A 359 9.57 -3.27 24.11
N LYS A 360 10.34 -2.47 23.37
CA LYS A 360 11.57 -1.84 23.86
C LYS A 360 11.30 -0.55 24.61
N PHE A 361 10.29 0.22 24.18
CA PHE A 361 9.96 1.52 24.77
C PHE A 361 9.21 1.39 26.10
N VAL A 362 8.28 0.41 26.22
CA VAL A 362 7.51 0.14 27.45
C VAL A 362 7.72 -1.33 27.91
N PRO A 363 8.96 -1.69 28.30
CA PRO A 363 9.32 -3.09 28.58
C PRO A 363 8.62 -3.68 29.81
N HIS A 364 7.99 -2.86 30.63
CA HIS A 364 7.19 -3.26 31.78
C HIS A 364 5.80 -3.78 31.41
N ILE A 365 5.32 -3.54 30.18
CA ILE A 365 4.05 -4.07 29.67
C ILE A 365 4.31 -5.41 28.98
N ALA A 366 3.75 -6.48 29.51
CA ALA A 366 3.93 -7.81 28.92
C ALA A 366 3.25 -7.89 27.54
N ARG A 367 3.79 -8.70 26.62
CA ARG A 367 3.26 -8.84 25.25
C ARG A 367 1.77 -9.18 25.21
N LYS A 368 1.27 -10.01 26.16
CA LYS A 368 -0.13 -10.38 26.29
C LYS A 368 -1.05 -9.21 26.63
N ASP A 369 -0.50 -8.12 27.16
CA ASP A 369 -1.22 -6.91 27.57
C ASP A 369 -1.11 -5.79 26.51
N TYR A 370 -0.75 -6.15 25.27
CA TYR A 370 -0.74 -5.31 24.08
C TYR A 370 0.06 -3.99 24.24
N PRO A 371 1.38 -4.03 24.41
CA PRO A 371 2.20 -2.83 24.65
C PRO A 371 2.06 -1.76 23.56
N ALA A 372 1.90 -2.16 22.27
CA ALA A 372 1.70 -1.21 21.19
C ALA A 372 0.35 -0.47 21.28
N GLY A 373 -0.74 -1.20 21.58
CA GLY A 373 -2.06 -0.60 21.80
C GLY A 373 -2.10 0.30 23.03
N SER A 374 -1.45 -0.13 24.13
CA SER A 374 -1.33 0.66 25.34
C SER A 374 -0.56 1.96 25.11
N LEU A 375 0.56 1.89 24.35
CA LEU A 375 1.35 3.06 23.97
C LEU A 375 0.55 4.01 23.06
N ALA A 376 -0.18 3.49 22.06
CA ALA A 376 -1.02 4.29 21.18
C ALA A 376 -2.11 5.05 21.97
N ALA A 377 -2.77 4.37 22.91
CA ALA A 377 -3.78 4.99 23.78
C ALA A 377 -3.16 6.07 24.69
N ALA A 378 -1.95 5.82 25.22
CA ALA A 378 -1.24 6.80 26.05
C ALA A 378 -0.84 8.06 25.25
N ILE A 379 -0.33 7.88 24.03
CA ILE A 379 0.02 8.99 23.11
C ILE A 379 -1.25 9.80 22.77
N TYR A 380 -2.38 9.14 22.52
CA TYR A 380 -3.64 9.86 22.27
C TYR A 380 -4.10 10.69 23.47
N ILE A 381 -3.93 10.20 24.69
CA ILE A 381 -4.32 10.92 25.91
C ILE A 381 -3.39 12.12 26.18
N ALA A 382 -2.07 11.97 25.94
CA ALA A 382 -1.07 13.00 26.22
C ALA A 382 -1.23 14.26 25.35
#